data_773482fe0ac03288ea3d6338e6abc3bf
#
_entry.id   773482fe0ac03288ea3d6338e6abc3bf
#
_cell.length_a   1.000
_cell.length_b   1.000
_cell.length_c   1.000
_cell.angle_alpha   90.00
_cell.angle_beta   90.00
_cell.angle_gamma   90.00
#
_symmetry.space_group_name_H-M   'P 1'
#
loop_
_entity.id
_entity.type
_entity.pdbx_description
1 polymer ?
#
loop_
_entity_poly.entity_id
_entity_poly.type
_entity_poly.pdbx_seq_one_letter_code
_entity_poly.pdbx_strand_id
1 'polypeptide(L)'
;MSRFNTRSTRPALSSPVKTTGERTRTHEGATGHIRDARSELFLLAVSNMVGKNTFYETADTRDDRYTRLVRQLAVEDPRWTAALLLWLRTDGNMRTAALVGAAEFVKARLDATRNAAAVPGPSAVDGAAPYSNRAVVASVLQRADEPGEFLGYWTSRYGRAVPKPVKRGIADAVQSLYNERTVLKYDIGSHAYRFGDVLELVHAAPAPGKAWQGDLFRHAIDRRHGRDEVPASLTTITARRALLALPVEARRELIAGGDAADRLRAAGMTWESVAGWLQGPMDQAAWEAVIPSMGVMALARNLRNFDEAGVSDQVAAQVCARFADAEHVAKSRMFPFRWWAAYKHAPSLRWAHALEQAIGHSLSHVPRLQGRTLVLIDRSPSMFPGYHYSTANTSDITLAEQAATFGAALALRAEAPTLVEFGGTSNVISVPKGGSILRLMGEFTGNSGTDIPSAVRAHYAGHDRIIIVTDEQTRPGWLPSNMHGHGGMRETQIDDLVPETVPVYMWNLAGYKPGAMPSGSAQRHTFGGLTDAAFRMVPLLERGRDAHWPWE
;
A
#
# COMPACT_ATOMS: atom_id res chain seq x y z
N MET A 1 -11.88 -1.18 58.53
CA MET A 1 -12.66 -1.21 57.29
C MET A 1 -11.74 -1.62 56.18
N SER A 2 -12.02 -2.78 55.60
CA SER A 2 -11.20 -3.50 54.64
C SER A 2 -11.16 -2.78 53.29
N ARG A 3 -9.96 -2.42 52.84
CA ARG A 3 -9.71 -1.90 51.49
C ARG A 3 -9.59 -3.04 50.45
N PHE A 4 -10.54 -3.95 50.44
CA PHE A 4 -10.59 -5.00 49.45
C PHE A 4 -11.50 -4.58 48.30
N ASN A 5 -10.99 -4.72 47.09
CA ASN A 5 -11.65 -4.55 45.78
C ASN A 5 -11.90 -3.12 45.29
N THR A 6 -10.83 -2.44 44.90
CA THR A 6 -10.90 -1.46 43.83
C THR A 6 -9.90 -1.83 42.72
N ARG A 7 -9.82 -3.08 42.31
CA ARG A 7 -9.42 -3.40 40.96
C ARG A 7 -10.66 -3.13 40.11
N SER A 8 -10.76 -1.94 39.53
CA SER A 8 -11.59 -1.76 38.36
C SER A 8 -11.05 -2.75 37.34
N THR A 9 -11.76 -3.83 37.12
CA THR A 9 -11.58 -4.65 35.94
C THR A 9 -11.85 -3.73 34.76
N ARG A 10 -10.79 -3.11 34.22
CA ARG A 10 -10.90 -2.49 32.89
C ARG A 10 -11.40 -3.59 31.97
N PRO A 11 -12.49 -3.37 31.22
CA PRO A 11 -12.93 -4.35 30.26
C PRO A 11 -11.73 -4.71 29.39
N ALA A 12 -11.60 -5.99 29.03
CA ALA A 12 -10.54 -6.43 28.13
C ALA A 12 -10.63 -5.61 26.86
N LEU A 13 -9.56 -4.85 26.54
CA LEU A 13 -9.49 -4.06 25.33
C LEU A 13 -9.41 -5.02 24.14
N SER A 14 -10.18 -4.76 23.10
CA SER A 14 -10.20 -5.58 21.90
C SER A 14 -9.69 -4.80 20.70
N SER A 15 -8.96 -5.48 19.82
CA SER A 15 -8.60 -5.01 18.49
C SER A 15 -9.38 -5.79 17.43
N PRO A 16 -9.54 -5.24 16.21
CA PRO A 16 -10.30 -5.91 15.15
C PRO A 16 -9.63 -7.19 14.64
N VAL A 17 -8.29 -7.25 14.66
CA VAL A 17 -7.53 -8.45 14.28
C VAL A 17 -7.53 -9.43 15.44
N LYS A 18 -8.08 -10.63 15.20
CA LYS A 18 -8.31 -11.65 16.24
C LYS A 18 -7.74 -13.01 15.84
N THR A 19 -7.38 -13.80 16.85
CA THR A 19 -7.08 -15.22 16.70
C THR A 19 -8.27 -16.07 17.16
N THR A 20 -8.39 -17.28 16.59
CA THR A 20 -9.48 -18.24 16.87
C THR A 20 -9.29 -18.97 18.21
N GLY A 21 -8.10 -18.89 18.80
CA GLY A 21 -7.69 -19.76 19.91
C GLY A 21 -7.03 -21.07 19.48
N GLU A 22 -7.14 -21.44 18.22
CA GLU A 22 -6.47 -22.60 17.65
C GLU A 22 -4.97 -22.33 17.46
N ARG A 23 -4.15 -23.33 17.76
CA ARG A 23 -2.68 -23.25 17.66
C ARG A 23 -2.17 -23.92 16.39
N THR A 24 -1.06 -23.42 15.89
CA THR A 24 -0.31 -23.94 14.76
C THR A 24 1.18 -23.77 14.99
N ARG A 25 2.01 -23.85 13.96
CA ARG A 25 3.43 -23.50 14.01
C ARG A 25 3.72 -22.33 13.07
N THR A 26 4.64 -21.45 13.46
CA THR A 26 5.25 -20.46 12.56
C THR A 26 6.13 -21.20 11.53
N HIS A 27 6.54 -20.53 10.47
CA HIS A 27 7.45 -21.14 9.49
C HIS A 27 8.82 -21.50 10.09
N GLU A 28 9.27 -20.79 11.13
CA GLU A 28 10.49 -21.08 11.88
C GLU A 28 10.27 -22.05 13.05
N GLY A 29 9.06 -22.58 13.21
CA GLY A 29 8.75 -23.70 14.10
C GLY A 29 8.28 -23.34 15.51
N ALA A 30 8.16 -22.07 15.89
CA ALA A 30 7.56 -21.66 17.18
C ALA A 30 6.05 -21.93 17.21
N THR A 31 5.47 -21.92 18.41
CA THR A 31 4.02 -21.96 18.56
C THR A 31 3.37 -20.74 17.88
N GLY A 32 2.50 -21.03 16.91
CA GLY A 32 1.74 -20.04 16.16
C GLY A 32 0.27 -20.05 16.54
N HIS A 33 -0.44 -18.99 16.14
CA HIS A 33 -1.86 -18.79 16.41
C HIS A 33 -2.62 -18.57 15.11
N ILE A 34 -3.76 -19.24 14.93
CA ILE A 34 -4.62 -19.12 13.75
C ILE A 34 -5.54 -17.92 13.92
N ARG A 35 -5.66 -17.12 12.86
CA ARG A 35 -6.54 -15.95 12.78
C ARG A 35 -7.90 -16.32 12.21
N ASP A 36 -8.94 -15.55 12.54
CA ASP A 36 -10.20 -15.64 11.84
C ASP A 36 -10.07 -15.17 10.38
N ALA A 37 -11.05 -15.51 9.54
CA ALA A 37 -10.99 -15.22 8.11
C ALA A 37 -10.89 -13.73 7.78
N ARG A 38 -11.55 -12.85 8.56
CA ARG A 38 -11.47 -11.39 8.37
C ARG A 38 -10.06 -10.88 8.68
N SER A 39 -9.49 -11.32 9.79
CA SER A 39 -8.14 -10.95 10.23
C SER A 39 -7.07 -11.45 9.27
N GLU A 40 -7.20 -12.68 8.79
CA GLU A 40 -6.29 -13.26 7.79
C GLU A 40 -6.36 -12.48 6.48
N LEU A 41 -7.58 -12.21 5.95
CA LEU A 41 -7.77 -11.45 4.72
C LEU A 41 -7.22 -10.02 4.84
N PHE A 42 -7.52 -9.33 5.95
CA PHE A 42 -7.03 -7.97 6.17
C PHE A 42 -5.50 -7.91 6.12
N LEU A 43 -4.81 -8.72 6.94
CA LEU A 43 -3.35 -8.71 7.02
C LEU A 43 -2.70 -9.11 5.68
N LEU A 44 -3.27 -10.08 4.97
CA LEU A 44 -2.79 -10.45 3.64
C LEU A 44 -2.97 -9.32 2.63
N ALA A 45 -4.13 -8.65 2.65
CA ALA A 45 -4.43 -7.56 1.73
C ALA A 45 -3.53 -6.33 1.93
N VAL A 46 -3.28 -5.93 3.20
CA VAL A 46 -2.48 -4.73 3.52
C VAL A 46 -0.97 -4.95 3.40
N SER A 47 -0.52 -6.18 3.28
CA SER A 47 0.91 -6.50 3.08
C SER A 47 1.43 -6.19 1.67
N ASN A 48 0.57 -5.78 0.73
CA ASN A 48 0.89 -5.46 -0.67
C ASN A 48 1.63 -6.60 -1.41
N MET A 49 1.33 -7.86 -1.07
CA MET A 49 2.03 -9.04 -1.58
C MET A 49 1.23 -9.83 -2.62
N VAL A 50 0.05 -9.35 -3.03
CA VAL A 50 -0.74 -9.96 -4.12
C VAL A 50 0.08 -9.91 -5.42
N GLY A 51 0.25 -11.06 -6.07
CA GLY A 51 1.06 -11.21 -7.29
C GLY A 51 2.58 -11.23 -7.07
N LYS A 52 3.06 -11.36 -5.82
CA LYS A 52 4.50 -11.41 -5.51
C LYS A 52 4.87 -12.60 -4.64
N ASN A 53 6.05 -13.18 -4.92
CA ASN A 53 6.67 -14.14 -4.01
C ASN A 53 7.10 -13.43 -2.72
N THR A 54 6.98 -14.15 -1.61
CA THR A 54 7.60 -13.81 -0.33
C THR A 54 8.59 -14.91 0.06
N PHE A 55 9.27 -14.75 1.17
CA PHE A 55 10.29 -15.71 1.59
C PHE A 55 9.71 -17.12 1.81
N TYR A 56 8.54 -17.23 2.43
CA TYR A 56 7.91 -18.51 2.78
C TYR A 56 6.73 -18.92 1.88
N GLU A 57 6.20 -18.03 1.05
CA GLU A 57 5.04 -18.32 0.20
C GLU A 57 5.27 -17.82 -1.23
N THR A 58 4.89 -18.63 -2.22
CA THR A 58 4.89 -18.22 -3.63
C THR A 58 3.75 -17.25 -3.94
N ALA A 59 3.86 -16.51 -5.05
CA ALA A 59 2.80 -15.63 -5.52
C ALA A 59 1.49 -16.41 -5.71
N ASP A 60 1.54 -17.56 -6.38
CA ASP A 60 0.34 -18.38 -6.66
C ASP A 60 -0.35 -18.81 -5.36
N THR A 61 0.40 -19.32 -4.37
CA THR A 61 -0.16 -19.74 -3.07
C THR A 61 -0.85 -18.58 -2.35
N ARG A 62 -0.24 -17.39 -2.40
CA ARG A 62 -0.78 -16.18 -1.76
C ARG A 62 -2.03 -15.67 -2.49
N ASP A 63 -2.00 -15.67 -3.82
CA ASP A 63 -3.12 -15.23 -4.65
C ASP A 63 -4.32 -16.17 -4.50
N ASP A 64 -4.09 -17.48 -4.45
CA ASP A 64 -5.13 -18.48 -4.18
C ASP A 64 -5.73 -18.31 -2.78
N ARG A 65 -4.90 -18.07 -1.76
CA ARG A 65 -5.36 -17.80 -0.40
C ARG A 65 -6.17 -16.50 -0.34
N TYR A 66 -5.71 -15.45 -0.99
CA TYR A 66 -6.40 -14.17 -1.07
C TYR A 66 -7.77 -14.31 -1.76
N THR A 67 -7.79 -14.89 -2.95
CA THR A 67 -9.03 -15.06 -3.72
C THR A 67 -10.05 -15.95 -3.01
N ARG A 68 -9.58 -17.01 -2.36
CA ARG A 68 -10.44 -17.91 -1.55
C ARG A 68 -11.08 -17.15 -0.37
N LEU A 69 -10.31 -16.38 0.39
CA LEU A 69 -10.82 -15.62 1.53
C LEU A 69 -11.78 -14.52 1.09
N VAL A 70 -11.48 -13.78 0.00
CA VAL A 70 -12.41 -12.79 -0.56
C VAL A 70 -13.72 -13.45 -0.97
N ARG A 71 -13.67 -14.58 -1.69
CA ARG A 71 -14.87 -15.30 -2.15
C ARG A 71 -15.73 -15.80 -0.99
N GLN A 72 -15.10 -16.32 0.05
CA GLN A 72 -15.78 -16.75 1.27
C GLN A 72 -16.50 -15.58 1.93
N LEU A 73 -15.77 -14.51 2.26
CA LEU A 73 -16.30 -13.36 2.99
C LEU A 73 -17.26 -12.51 2.15
N ALA A 74 -17.15 -12.53 0.83
CA ALA A 74 -18.12 -11.86 -0.06
C ALA A 74 -19.53 -12.43 0.08
N VAL A 75 -19.65 -13.70 0.50
CA VAL A 75 -20.94 -14.38 0.74
C VAL A 75 -21.33 -14.31 2.22
N GLU A 76 -20.39 -14.58 3.13
CA GLU A 76 -20.65 -14.62 4.57
C GLU A 76 -20.85 -13.21 5.17
N ASP A 77 -20.05 -12.22 4.73
CA ASP A 77 -20.12 -10.84 5.21
C ASP A 77 -19.83 -9.84 4.09
N PRO A 78 -20.77 -9.67 3.16
CA PRO A 78 -20.59 -8.81 1.98
C PRO A 78 -20.37 -7.34 2.33
N ARG A 79 -20.95 -6.86 3.45
CA ARG A 79 -20.81 -5.46 3.87
C ARG A 79 -19.38 -5.17 4.33
N TRP A 80 -18.84 -5.99 5.19
CA TRP A 80 -17.47 -5.88 5.68
C TRP A 80 -16.46 -6.00 4.54
N THR A 81 -16.64 -6.99 3.66
CA THR A 81 -15.74 -7.24 2.52
C THR A 81 -15.75 -6.07 1.53
N ALA A 82 -16.92 -5.52 1.21
CA ALA A 82 -17.02 -4.34 0.35
C ALA A 82 -16.32 -3.11 0.98
N ALA A 83 -16.50 -2.89 2.29
CA ALA A 83 -15.85 -1.80 3.00
C ALA A 83 -14.31 -1.96 3.03
N LEU A 84 -13.81 -3.17 3.25
CA LEU A 84 -12.37 -3.47 3.13
C LEU A 84 -11.84 -3.13 1.74
N LEU A 85 -12.51 -3.57 0.67
CA LEU A 85 -12.05 -3.33 -0.71
C LEU A 85 -12.02 -1.84 -1.05
N LEU A 86 -13.03 -1.09 -0.64
CA LEU A 86 -13.05 0.37 -0.79
C LEU A 86 -11.90 1.01 -0.02
N TRP A 87 -11.73 0.68 1.26
CA TRP A 87 -10.67 1.21 2.10
C TRP A 87 -9.28 0.87 1.55
N LEU A 88 -9.06 -0.37 1.10
CA LEU A 88 -7.79 -0.77 0.45
C LEU A 88 -7.47 0.15 -0.73
N ARG A 89 -8.47 0.57 -1.48
CA ARG A 89 -8.27 1.42 -2.66
C ARG A 89 -8.09 2.90 -2.33
N THR A 90 -8.79 3.41 -1.30
CA THR A 90 -8.77 4.83 -0.90
C THR A 90 -7.61 5.13 0.05
N ASP A 91 -7.64 4.58 1.25
CA ASP A 91 -6.74 4.90 2.35
C ASP A 91 -5.55 3.94 2.43
N GLY A 92 -5.80 2.64 2.21
CA GLY A 92 -4.78 1.60 2.19
C GLY A 92 -3.82 1.71 1.00
N ASN A 93 -4.24 2.36 -0.08
CA ASN A 93 -3.48 2.55 -1.32
C ASN A 93 -2.99 1.21 -1.95
N MET A 94 -3.76 0.13 -1.75
CA MET A 94 -3.48 -1.23 -2.22
C MET A 94 -4.26 -1.53 -3.50
N ARG A 95 -3.74 -1.07 -4.64
CA ARG A 95 -4.42 -1.12 -5.93
C ARG A 95 -4.78 -2.53 -6.38
N THR A 96 -3.80 -3.41 -6.52
CA THR A 96 -4.00 -4.76 -7.08
C THR A 96 -4.94 -5.59 -6.21
N ALA A 97 -4.76 -5.57 -4.89
CA ALA A 97 -5.65 -6.27 -3.97
C ALA A 97 -7.10 -5.79 -4.11
N ALA A 98 -7.33 -4.47 -4.22
CA ALA A 98 -8.68 -3.94 -4.37
C ALA A 98 -9.34 -4.37 -5.70
N LEU A 99 -8.61 -4.29 -6.82
CA LEU A 99 -9.14 -4.65 -8.15
C LEU A 99 -9.46 -6.14 -8.26
N VAL A 100 -8.50 -7.00 -7.92
CA VAL A 100 -8.68 -8.45 -7.90
C VAL A 100 -9.79 -8.84 -6.91
N GLY A 101 -9.74 -8.27 -5.70
CA GLY A 101 -10.76 -8.52 -4.68
C GLY A 101 -12.17 -8.16 -5.13
N ALA A 102 -12.36 -7.04 -5.82
CA ALA A 102 -13.68 -6.65 -6.33
C ALA A 102 -14.20 -7.61 -7.42
N ALA A 103 -13.34 -8.11 -8.30
CA ALA A 103 -13.71 -9.10 -9.29
C ALA A 103 -14.14 -10.43 -8.62
N GLU A 104 -13.36 -10.91 -7.65
CA GLU A 104 -13.67 -12.14 -6.91
C GLU A 104 -14.92 -11.99 -6.02
N PHE A 105 -15.11 -10.83 -5.40
CA PHE A 105 -16.31 -10.49 -4.65
C PHE A 105 -17.58 -10.61 -5.50
N VAL A 106 -17.57 -9.98 -6.69
CA VAL A 106 -18.72 -10.04 -7.60
C VAL A 106 -18.96 -11.45 -8.09
N LYS A 107 -17.90 -12.16 -8.48
CA LYS A 107 -18.02 -13.54 -8.98
C LYS A 107 -18.62 -14.48 -7.93
N ALA A 108 -18.12 -14.41 -6.68
CA ALA A 108 -18.63 -15.26 -5.60
C ALA A 108 -20.13 -15.02 -5.32
N ARG A 109 -20.56 -13.77 -5.29
CA ARG A 109 -21.96 -13.41 -5.05
C ARG A 109 -22.88 -13.81 -6.19
N LEU A 110 -22.43 -13.71 -7.44
CA LEU A 110 -23.18 -14.18 -8.60
C LEU A 110 -23.31 -15.71 -8.60
N ASP A 111 -22.26 -16.42 -8.23
CA ASP A 111 -22.30 -17.87 -8.10
C ASP A 111 -23.26 -18.31 -6.97
N ALA A 112 -23.18 -17.65 -5.80
CA ALA A 112 -24.07 -17.92 -4.67
C ALA A 112 -25.55 -17.67 -5.03
N THR A 113 -25.85 -16.59 -5.78
CA THR A 113 -27.21 -16.29 -6.24
C THR A 113 -27.72 -17.33 -7.23
N ARG A 114 -26.87 -17.82 -8.14
CA ARG A 114 -27.24 -18.89 -9.07
C ARG A 114 -27.57 -20.20 -8.34
N ASN A 115 -26.75 -20.54 -7.34
CA ASN A 115 -26.94 -21.72 -6.54
C ASN A 115 -28.20 -21.62 -5.65
N ALA A 116 -28.49 -20.44 -5.10
CA ALA A 116 -29.71 -20.17 -4.33
C ALA A 116 -30.98 -20.09 -5.20
N ALA A 117 -30.88 -19.64 -6.45
CA ALA A 117 -32.01 -19.64 -7.38
C ALA A 117 -32.47 -21.04 -7.80
N ALA A 118 -31.63 -22.06 -7.53
CA ALA A 118 -32.04 -23.46 -7.60
C ALA A 118 -32.95 -23.89 -6.42
N VAL A 119 -33.08 -23.02 -5.38
CA VAL A 119 -33.99 -23.17 -4.24
C VAL A 119 -34.90 -21.93 -4.22
N PRO A 120 -36.24 -22.05 -4.31
CA PRO A 120 -37.12 -20.86 -4.32
C PRO A 120 -37.01 -20.05 -3.02
N GLY A 121 -36.45 -18.88 -3.08
CA GLY A 121 -36.33 -17.92 -1.99
C GLY A 121 -36.20 -16.48 -2.53
N PRO A 122 -36.46 -15.42 -1.74
CA PRO A 122 -36.50 -14.07 -2.24
C PRO A 122 -35.14 -13.63 -2.83
N SER A 123 -35.18 -13.23 -4.10
CA SER A 123 -34.07 -12.72 -4.89
C SER A 123 -33.36 -11.56 -4.16
N ALA A 124 -32.07 -11.74 -3.85
CA ALA A 124 -31.23 -10.67 -3.33
C ALA A 124 -31.11 -9.57 -4.41
N VAL A 125 -31.79 -8.48 -4.19
CA VAL A 125 -31.89 -7.33 -5.10
C VAL A 125 -30.52 -6.69 -5.27
N ASP A 126 -30.03 -6.63 -6.49
CA ASP A 126 -28.87 -5.86 -6.95
C ASP A 126 -29.23 -4.37 -7.00
N GLY A 127 -29.77 -3.85 -5.89
CA GLY A 127 -30.23 -2.47 -5.73
C GLY A 127 -29.09 -1.50 -5.35
N ALA A 128 -29.42 -0.24 -5.22
CA ALA A 128 -28.51 0.89 -4.94
C ALA A 128 -27.80 0.86 -3.56
N ALA A 129 -27.66 -0.29 -2.92
CA ALA A 129 -26.93 -0.43 -1.67
C ALA A 129 -25.41 -0.19 -1.87
N PRO A 130 -24.72 0.46 -0.91
CA PRO A 130 -23.29 0.78 -1.02
C PRO A 130 -22.38 -0.43 -1.25
N TYR A 131 -22.83 -1.62 -0.92
CA TYR A 131 -22.13 -2.89 -1.10
C TYR A 131 -22.71 -3.74 -2.24
N SER A 132 -23.52 -3.17 -3.13
CA SER A 132 -23.95 -3.89 -4.34
C SER A 132 -22.77 -4.21 -5.25
N ASN A 133 -22.90 -5.25 -6.07
CA ASN A 133 -21.85 -5.64 -7.03
C ASN A 133 -21.43 -4.47 -7.93
N ARG A 134 -22.38 -3.66 -8.41
CA ARG A 134 -22.13 -2.45 -9.20
C ARG A 134 -21.34 -1.41 -8.41
N ALA A 135 -21.76 -1.12 -7.18
CA ALA A 135 -21.11 -0.11 -6.34
C ALA A 135 -19.66 -0.51 -5.97
N VAL A 136 -19.43 -1.78 -5.63
CA VAL A 136 -18.09 -2.28 -5.31
C VAL A 136 -17.15 -2.17 -6.51
N VAL A 137 -17.58 -2.55 -7.72
CA VAL A 137 -16.76 -2.38 -8.93
C VAL A 137 -16.43 -0.89 -9.15
N ALA A 138 -17.43 -0.01 -9.10
CA ALA A 138 -17.21 1.42 -9.32
C ALA A 138 -16.24 2.02 -8.29
N SER A 139 -16.32 1.60 -7.02
CA SER A 139 -15.56 2.18 -5.92
C SER A 139 -14.06 1.89 -5.99
N VAL A 140 -13.66 0.75 -6.53
CA VAL A 140 -12.24 0.38 -6.61
C VAL A 140 -11.54 0.93 -7.87
N LEU A 141 -12.29 1.39 -8.85
CA LEU A 141 -11.75 1.96 -10.09
C LEU A 141 -11.49 3.47 -9.90
N GLN A 142 -10.23 3.86 -9.71
CA GLN A 142 -9.84 5.24 -9.43
C GLN A 142 -8.78 5.80 -10.39
N ARG A 143 -8.30 5.00 -11.34
CA ARG A 143 -7.37 5.41 -12.38
C ARG A 143 -7.90 4.98 -13.75
N ALA A 144 -7.65 5.75 -14.77
CA ALA A 144 -8.33 5.57 -16.06
C ALA A 144 -7.93 4.31 -16.85
N ASP A 145 -6.83 3.66 -16.54
CA ASP A 145 -6.44 2.35 -17.09
C ASP A 145 -7.09 1.17 -16.35
N GLU A 146 -7.55 1.38 -15.11
CA GLU A 146 -8.10 0.30 -14.28
C GLU A 146 -9.39 -0.35 -14.82
N PRO A 147 -10.31 0.37 -15.50
CA PRO A 147 -11.42 -0.26 -16.21
C PRO A 147 -10.98 -1.35 -17.20
N GLY A 148 -9.94 -1.06 -18.00
CA GLY A 148 -9.37 -2.02 -18.94
C GLY A 148 -8.66 -3.19 -18.25
N GLU A 149 -7.91 -2.93 -17.20
CA GLU A 149 -7.24 -3.96 -16.39
C GLU A 149 -8.26 -4.88 -15.70
N PHE A 150 -9.32 -4.31 -15.13
CA PHE A 150 -10.39 -5.08 -14.50
C PHE A 150 -11.06 -6.03 -15.50
N LEU A 151 -11.37 -5.54 -16.71
CA LEU A 151 -11.90 -6.37 -17.79
C LEU A 151 -10.90 -7.44 -18.23
N GLY A 152 -9.61 -7.10 -18.31
CA GLY A 152 -8.54 -8.06 -18.61
C GLY A 152 -8.49 -9.18 -17.58
N TYR A 153 -8.49 -8.86 -16.30
CA TYR A 153 -8.57 -9.86 -15.22
C TYR A 153 -9.84 -10.70 -15.30
N TRP A 154 -11.01 -10.04 -15.45
CA TRP A 154 -12.29 -10.75 -15.53
C TRP A 154 -12.32 -11.74 -16.70
N THR A 155 -11.97 -11.29 -17.89
CA THR A 155 -12.07 -12.10 -19.10
C THR A 155 -11.04 -13.22 -19.17
N SER A 156 -9.85 -13.01 -18.65
CA SER A 156 -8.83 -14.07 -18.57
C SER A 156 -9.24 -15.21 -17.62
N ARG A 157 -9.93 -14.88 -16.53
CA ARG A 157 -10.29 -15.86 -15.49
C ARG A 157 -11.69 -16.44 -15.65
N TYR A 158 -12.64 -15.68 -16.18
CA TYR A 158 -14.07 -16.05 -16.22
C TYR A 158 -14.67 -16.03 -17.63
N GLY A 159 -13.87 -15.74 -18.65
CA GLY A 159 -14.30 -15.67 -20.03
C GLY A 159 -15.02 -14.36 -20.39
N ARG A 160 -15.40 -14.27 -21.66
CA ARG A 160 -15.90 -13.02 -22.27
C ARG A 160 -17.32 -12.60 -21.84
N ALA A 161 -18.05 -13.45 -21.12
CA ALA A 161 -19.38 -13.14 -20.63
C ALA A 161 -19.31 -12.22 -19.39
N VAL A 162 -19.18 -10.92 -19.61
CA VAL A 162 -19.12 -9.91 -18.53
C VAL A 162 -20.54 -9.61 -18.01
N PRO A 163 -20.84 -9.83 -16.72
CA PRO A 163 -22.15 -9.63 -16.13
C PRO A 163 -22.60 -8.16 -16.12
N LYS A 164 -23.93 -7.92 -16.15
CA LYS A 164 -24.51 -6.56 -16.11
C LYS A 164 -24.00 -5.69 -14.95
N PRO A 165 -23.91 -6.17 -13.68
CA PRO A 165 -23.38 -5.37 -12.58
C PRO A 165 -21.95 -4.89 -12.79
N VAL A 166 -21.08 -5.75 -13.36
CA VAL A 166 -19.70 -5.40 -13.71
C VAL A 166 -19.68 -4.31 -14.78
N LYS A 167 -20.39 -4.51 -15.89
CA LYS A 167 -20.48 -3.51 -16.96
C LYS A 167 -20.97 -2.15 -16.45
N ARG A 168 -22.01 -2.13 -15.62
CA ARG A 168 -22.57 -0.91 -15.05
C ARG A 168 -21.61 -0.22 -14.08
N GLY A 169 -20.93 -0.98 -13.21
CA GLY A 169 -19.93 -0.42 -12.29
C GLY A 169 -18.74 0.19 -13.02
N ILE A 170 -18.26 -0.46 -14.08
CA ILE A 170 -17.21 0.10 -14.94
C ILE A 170 -17.72 1.36 -15.67
N ALA A 171 -18.93 1.34 -16.20
CA ALA A 171 -19.53 2.51 -16.89
C ALA A 171 -19.63 3.73 -15.95
N ASP A 172 -20.02 3.53 -14.68
CA ASP A 172 -20.06 4.60 -13.67
C ASP A 172 -18.66 5.20 -13.42
N ALA A 173 -17.64 4.35 -13.28
CA ALA A 173 -16.27 4.78 -13.09
C ALA A 173 -15.72 5.55 -14.30
N VAL A 174 -16.01 5.09 -15.52
CA VAL A 174 -15.56 5.72 -16.77
C VAL A 174 -16.05 7.17 -16.89
N GLN A 175 -17.24 7.48 -16.42
CA GLN A 175 -17.79 8.86 -16.44
C GLN A 175 -16.94 9.86 -15.62
N SER A 176 -16.26 9.40 -14.60
CA SER A 176 -15.37 10.25 -13.77
C SER A 176 -13.91 10.20 -14.22
N LEU A 177 -13.47 9.06 -14.76
CA LEU A 177 -12.06 8.79 -15.03
C LEU A 177 -11.61 9.22 -16.42
N TYR A 178 -12.50 9.18 -17.44
CA TYR A 178 -12.10 9.43 -18.83
C TYR A 178 -12.19 10.91 -19.18
N ASN A 179 -11.04 11.47 -19.48
CA ASN A 179 -10.84 12.81 -20.03
C ASN A 179 -9.68 12.80 -21.01
N GLU A 180 -9.47 13.90 -21.74
CA GLU A 180 -8.42 13.99 -22.75
C GLU A 180 -7.02 13.62 -22.23
N ARG A 181 -6.65 14.11 -21.03
CA ARG A 181 -5.33 13.83 -20.44
C ARG A 181 -5.15 12.35 -20.10
N THR A 182 -6.23 11.70 -19.60
CA THR A 182 -6.17 10.28 -19.27
C THR A 182 -6.13 9.39 -20.51
N VAL A 183 -6.84 9.74 -21.58
CA VAL A 183 -6.72 9.07 -22.88
C VAL A 183 -5.30 9.18 -23.42
N LEU A 184 -4.72 10.39 -23.41
CA LEU A 184 -3.35 10.61 -23.89
C LEU A 184 -2.29 9.86 -23.07
N LYS A 185 -2.54 9.63 -21.79
CA LYS A 185 -1.59 8.98 -20.88
C LYS A 185 -1.71 7.46 -20.85
N TYR A 186 -2.93 6.93 -20.92
CA TYR A 186 -3.20 5.52 -20.59
C TYR A 186 -3.78 4.70 -21.74
N ASP A 187 -4.26 5.33 -22.84
CA ASP A 187 -4.77 4.59 -23.99
C ASP A 187 -3.64 4.15 -24.93
N ILE A 188 -2.83 3.18 -24.48
CA ILE A 188 -1.69 2.67 -25.22
C ILE A 188 -1.99 1.31 -25.86
N GLY A 189 -1.34 1.03 -27.01
CA GLY A 189 -1.60 -0.16 -27.83
C GLY A 189 -1.25 -1.49 -27.19
N SER A 190 -0.39 -1.50 -26.16
CA SER A 190 0.01 -2.72 -25.45
C SER A 190 -1.02 -3.22 -24.41
N HIS A 191 -2.03 -2.43 -24.07
CA HIS A 191 -3.06 -2.86 -23.15
C HIS A 191 -4.04 -3.84 -23.79
N ALA A 192 -4.45 -4.87 -23.04
CA ALA A 192 -5.42 -5.88 -23.50
C ALA A 192 -6.79 -5.25 -23.86
N TYR A 193 -7.18 -4.20 -23.12
CA TYR A 193 -8.37 -3.39 -23.37
C TYR A 193 -7.98 -1.92 -23.42
N ARG A 194 -8.14 -1.31 -24.58
CA ARG A 194 -8.01 0.12 -24.78
C ARG A 194 -9.31 0.84 -24.40
N PHE A 195 -9.27 2.16 -24.28
CA PHE A 195 -10.45 2.94 -23.87
C PHE A 195 -11.65 2.71 -24.80
N GLY A 196 -11.43 2.62 -26.12
CA GLY A 196 -12.49 2.30 -27.09
C GLY A 196 -13.12 0.92 -26.81
N ASP A 197 -12.30 -0.10 -26.54
CA ASP A 197 -12.78 -1.46 -26.21
C ASP A 197 -13.63 -1.48 -24.95
N VAL A 198 -13.21 -0.73 -23.90
CA VAL A 198 -13.97 -0.59 -22.66
C VAL A 198 -15.32 0.06 -22.93
N LEU A 199 -15.34 1.20 -23.64
CA LEU A 199 -16.55 1.94 -23.95
C LEU A 199 -17.58 1.10 -24.73
N GLU A 200 -17.12 0.38 -25.76
CA GLU A 200 -17.98 -0.51 -26.55
C GLU A 200 -18.51 -1.69 -25.72
N LEU A 201 -17.68 -2.29 -24.86
CA LEU A 201 -18.10 -3.46 -24.08
C LEU A 201 -19.09 -3.11 -22.98
N VAL A 202 -18.91 -1.95 -22.29
CA VAL A 202 -19.75 -1.58 -21.15
C VAL A 202 -20.89 -0.63 -21.53
N HIS A 203 -20.90 -0.08 -22.75
CA HIS A 203 -21.89 0.88 -23.25
C HIS A 203 -22.00 2.12 -22.34
N ALA A 204 -20.85 2.69 -21.94
CA ALA A 204 -20.83 3.88 -21.10
C ALA A 204 -21.40 5.10 -21.83
N ALA A 205 -22.33 5.80 -21.18
CA ALA A 205 -22.81 7.08 -21.64
C ALA A 205 -21.99 8.22 -21.02
N PRO A 206 -21.86 9.37 -21.72
CA PRO A 206 -21.27 10.57 -21.13
C PRO A 206 -22.00 11.02 -19.88
N ALA A 207 -21.27 11.64 -18.93
CA ALA A 207 -21.90 12.20 -17.74
C ALA A 207 -22.82 13.37 -18.11
N PRO A 208 -23.94 13.54 -17.41
CA PRO A 208 -24.84 14.67 -17.64
C PRO A 208 -24.08 16.01 -17.55
N GLY A 209 -24.34 16.92 -18.50
CA GLY A 209 -23.69 18.23 -18.55
C GLY A 209 -22.24 18.26 -19.10
N LYS A 210 -21.68 17.13 -19.53
CA LYS A 210 -20.34 17.04 -20.12
C LYS A 210 -20.41 16.70 -21.62
N ALA A 211 -20.87 17.61 -22.46
CA ALA A 211 -20.98 17.38 -23.91
C ALA A 211 -19.65 16.96 -24.56
N TRP A 212 -18.52 17.57 -24.13
CA TRP A 212 -17.18 17.20 -24.57
C TRP A 212 -16.82 15.71 -24.33
N GLN A 213 -17.42 15.08 -23.32
CA GLN A 213 -17.15 13.68 -23.01
C GLN A 213 -17.77 12.74 -24.06
N GLY A 214 -18.88 13.13 -24.69
CA GLY A 214 -19.44 12.41 -25.83
C GLY A 214 -18.50 12.40 -27.03
N ASP A 215 -17.89 13.55 -27.32
CA ASP A 215 -16.87 13.66 -28.38
C ASP A 215 -15.61 12.84 -28.03
N LEU A 216 -15.19 12.85 -26.76
CA LEU A 216 -14.06 12.05 -26.30
C LEU A 216 -14.33 10.55 -26.43
N PHE A 217 -15.53 10.09 -26.06
CA PHE A 217 -15.88 8.67 -26.17
C PHE A 217 -15.92 8.22 -27.62
N ARG A 218 -16.52 9.04 -28.49
CA ARG A 218 -16.50 8.81 -29.94
C ARG A 218 -15.07 8.75 -30.47
N HIS A 219 -14.23 9.73 -30.14
CA HIS A 219 -12.83 9.75 -30.55
C HIS A 219 -12.05 8.52 -30.08
N ALA A 220 -12.25 8.07 -28.83
CA ALA A 220 -11.57 6.87 -28.31
C ALA A 220 -12.00 5.59 -29.06
N ILE A 221 -13.30 5.47 -29.42
CA ILE A 221 -13.82 4.36 -30.21
C ILE A 221 -13.28 4.46 -31.65
N ASP A 222 -13.37 5.62 -32.29
CA ASP A 222 -12.90 5.83 -33.66
C ASP A 222 -11.42 5.50 -33.79
N ARG A 223 -10.61 5.96 -32.83
CA ARG A 223 -9.18 5.67 -32.76
C ARG A 223 -8.89 4.16 -32.62
N ARG A 224 -9.76 3.42 -31.91
CA ARG A 224 -9.64 1.96 -31.82
C ARG A 224 -9.87 1.28 -33.16
N HIS A 225 -10.74 1.86 -34.01
CA HIS A 225 -11.07 1.37 -35.36
C HIS A 225 -10.26 2.03 -36.46
N GLY A 226 -9.14 2.69 -36.15
CA GLY A 226 -8.25 3.30 -37.14
C GLY A 226 -8.75 4.61 -37.76
N ARG A 227 -9.81 5.20 -37.22
CA ARG A 227 -10.28 6.53 -37.59
C ARG A 227 -9.68 7.55 -36.62
N ASP A 228 -8.96 8.53 -37.14
CA ASP A 228 -8.16 9.47 -36.33
C ASP A 228 -8.64 10.92 -36.45
N GLU A 229 -9.94 11.13 -36.65
CA GLU A 229 -10.54 12.46 -36.62
C GLU A 229 -10.64 12.97 -35.18
N VAL A 230 -10.23 14.23 -34.95
CA VAL A 230 -10.26 14.87 -33.64
C VAL A 230 -11.34 15.93 -33.61
N PRO A 231 -12.41 15.77 -32.82
CA PRO A 231 -13.42 16.82 -32.61
C PRO A 231 -12.80 18.11 -32.07
N ALA A 232 -13.27 19.26 -32.54
CA ALA A 232 -12.77 20.59 -32.14
C ALA A 232 -12.90 20.88 -30.64
N SER A 233 -13.85 20.23 -29.94
CA SER A 233 -14.03 20.33 -28.51
C SER A 233 -12.89 19.72 -27.69
N LEU A 234 -12.05 18.86 -28.30
CA LEU A 234 -10.95 18.16 -27.64
C LEU A 234 -9.63 18.96 -27.81
N THR A 235 -9.52 20.03 -27.05
CA THR A 235 -8.45 21.02 -27.22
C THR A 235 -7.07 20.49 -26.84
N THR A 236 -6.97 19.64 -25.81
CA THR A 236 -5.70 19.02 -25.36
C THR A 236 -5.18 18.00 -26.40
N ILE A 237 -6.08 17.19 -26.97
CA ILE A 237 -5.72 16.22 -28.02
C ILE A 237 -5.31 16.97 -29.30
N THR A 238 -6.02 18.05 -29.66
CA THR A 238 -5.67 18.90 -30.79
C THR A 238 -4.28 19.53 -30.60
N ALA A 239 -4.00 20.11 -29.44
CA ALA A 239 -2.69 20.67 -29.12
C ALA A 239 -1.58 19.59 -29.18
N ARG A 240 -1.87 18.39 -28.68
CA ARG A 240 -0.94 17.25 -28.76
C ARG A 240 -0.63 16.88 -30.21
N ARG A 241 -1.66 16.81 -31.05
CA ARG A 241 -1.50 16.51 -32.48
C ARG A 241 -0.65 17.54 -33.19
N ALA A 242 -0.83 18.82 -32.87
CA ALA A 242 0.01 19.89 -33.42
C ALA A 242 1.50 19.71 -33.05
N LEU A 243 1.81 19.34 -31.78
CA LEU A 243 3.20 19.07 -31.38
C LEU A 243 3.78 17.83 -32.09
N LEU A 244 3.00 16.77 -32.26
CA LEU A 244 3.44 15.56 -32.93
C LEU A 244 3.74 15.78 -34.41
N ALA A 245 3.09 16.73 -35.05
CA ALA A 245 3.30 17.09 -36.44
C ALA A 245 4.58 17.90 -36.69
N LEU A 246 5.23 18.42 -35.62
CA LEU A 246 6.48 19.18 -35.78
C LEU A 246 7.64 18.28 -36.23
N PRO A 247 8.46 18.74 -37.22
CA PRO A 247 9.70 18.09 -37.56
C PRO A 247 10.66 18.06 -36.33
N VAL A 248 11.60 17.11 -36.31
CA VAL A 248 12.47 16.86 -35.17
C VAL A 248 13.25 18.10 -34.75
N GLU A 249 13.74 18.85 -35.74
CA GLU A 249 14.53 20.08 -35.54
C GLU A 249 13.70 21.15 -34.82
N ALA A 250 12.45 21.36 -35.22
CA ALA A 250 11.56 22.34 -34.61
C ALA A 250 11.14 21.96 -33.16
N ARG A 251 11.26 20.70 -32.79
CA ARG A 251 10.97 20.25 -31.41
C ARG A 251 11.99 20.80 -30.41
N ARG A 252 13.27 20.82 -30.79
CA ARG A 252 14.35 21.40 -29.97
C ARG A 252 14.21 22.91 -29.85
N GLU A 253 13.88 23.59 -30.94
CA GLU A 253 13.62 25.03 -30.88
C GLU A 253 12.44 25.37 -29.97
N LEU A 254 11.35 24.57 -30.00
CA LEU A 254 10.22 24.73 -29.11
C LEU A 254 10.65 24.56 -27.65
N ILE A 255 11.45 23.52 -27.32
CA ILE A 255 11.93 23.27 -25.94
C ILE A 255 12.80 24.42 -25.43
N ALA A 256 13.59 25.03 -26.28
CA ALA A 256 14.41 26.20 -25.93
C ALA A 256 13.59 27.50 -25.77
N GLY A 257 12.34 27.51 -26.21
CA GLY A 257 11.45 28.68 -26.13
C GLY A 257 10.88 28.91 -24.73
N GLY A 258 10.65 30.17 -24.39
CA GLY A 258 10.13 30.55 -23.06
C GLY A 258 8.71 30.08 -22.74
N ASP A 259 7.93 29.64 -23.73
CA ASP A 259 6.57 29.11 -23.61
C ASP A 259 6.49 27.56 -23.63
N ALA A 260 7.66 26.89 -23.67
CA ALA A 260 7.75 25.42 -23.78
C ALA A 260 6.91 24.69 -22.74
N ALA A 261 7.01 25.06 -21.46
CA ALA A 261 6.27 24.43 -20.36
C ALA A 261 4.75 24.56 -20.55
N ASP A 262 4.26 25.70 -21.00
CA ASP A 262 2.83 25.94 -21.23
C ASP A 262 2.31 25.15 -22.43
N ARG A 263 3.07 25.09 -23.51
CA ARG A 263 2.71 24.31 -24.71
C ARG A 263 2.69 22.80 -24.42
N LEU A 264 3.69 22.29 -23.69
CA LEU A 264 3.72 20.89 -23.26
C LEU A 264 2.54 20.55 -22.33
N ARG A 265 2.22 21.46 -21.40
CA ARG A 265 1.08 21.32 -20.49
C ARG A 265 -0.24 21.34 -21.22
N ALA A 266 -0.45 22.26 -22.14
CA ALA A 266 -1.66 22.35 -22.98
C ALA A 266 -1.88 21.08 -23.79
N ALA A 267 -0.79 20.48 -24.33
CA ALA A 267 -0.81 19.22 -25.05
C ALA A 267 -0.86 17.97 -24.17
N GLY A 268 -0.95 18.10 -22.85
CA GLY A 268 -0.96 16.97 -21.92
C GLY A 268 0.30 16.08 -22.02
N MET A 269 1.46 16.65 -22.36
CA MET A 269 2.72 15.91 -22.47
C MET A 269 3.22 15.50 -21.09
N THR A 270 3.46 14.20 -20.89
CA THR A 270 4.21 13.69 -19.72
C THR A 270 5.70 13.63 -20.06
N TRP A 271 6.57 13.50 -19.07
CA TRP A 271 8.00 13.39 -19.28
C TRP A 271 8.35 12.19 -20.20
N GLU A 272 7.67 11.05 -20.05
CA GLU A 272 7.83 9.88 -20.93
C GLU A 272 7.46 10.20 -22.38
N SER A 273 6.36 10.94 -22.56
CA SER A 273 5.96 11.33 -23.91
C SER A 273 6.84 12.39 -24.53
N VAL A 274 7.43 13.30 -23.72
CA VAL A 274 8.44 14.26 -24.20
C VAL A 274 9.71 13.51 -24.62
N ALA A 275 10.20 12.58 -23.81
CA ALA A 275 11.38 11.76 -24.13
C ALA A 275 11.23 11.02 -25.46
N GLY A 276 10.09 10.36 -25.67
CA GLY A 276 9.82 9.67 -26.95
C GLY A 276 9.64 10.63 -28.14
N TRP A 277 8.99 11.80 -27.91
CA TRP A 277 8.73 12.78 -28.95
C TRP A 277 10.00 13.48 -29.44
N LEU A 278 10.92 13.80 -28.52
CA LEU A 278 12.18 14.49 -28.87
C LEU A 278 13.09 13.68 -29.79
N GLN A 279 12.96 12.35 -29.81
CA GLN A 279 13.85 11.45 -30.54
C GLN A 279 15.35 11.74 -30.29
N GLY A 280 15.68 12.06 -29.02
CA GLY A 280 17.02 12.39 -28.56
C GLY A 280 17.04 12.51 -27.02
N PRO A 281 18.19 12.87 -26.41
CA PRO A 281 18.33 12.92 -24.97
C PRO A 281 17.40 13.96 -24.34
N MET A 282 16.94 13.67 -23.14
CA MET A 282 16.31 14.63 -22.24
C MET A 282 17.42 15.47 -21.59
N ASP A 283 17.78 16.57 -22.23
CA ASP A 283 18.76 17.53 -21.73
C ASP A 283 18.17 18.47 -20.66
N GLN A 284 18.96 19.38 -20.14
CA GLN A 284 18.56 20.36 -19.12
C GLN A 284 17.27 21.08 -19.52
N ALA A 285 17.23 21.66 -20.72
CA ALA A 285 16.08 22.44 -21.20
C ALA A 285 14.81 21.60 -21.29
N ALA A 286 14.92 20.34 -21.75
CA ALA A 286 13.79 19.42 -21.85
C ALA A 286 13.22 19.05 -20.47
N TRP A 287 14.09 18.77 -19.48
CA TRP A 287 13.64 18.50 -18.13
C TRP A 287 13.02 19.75 -17.48
N GLU A 288 13.66 20.91 -17.59
CA GLU A 288 13.14 22.16 -17.01
C GLU A 288 11.80 22.57 -17.63
N ALA A 289 11.56 22.29 -18.89
CA ALA A 289 10.27 22.53 -19.54
C ALA A 289 9.15 21.60 -19.02
N VAL A 290 9.45 20.34 -18.63
CA VAL A 290 8.41 19.38 -18.23
C VAL A 290 8.21 19.30 -16.71
N ILE A 291 9.23 19.59 -15.90
CA ILE A 291 9.17 19.53 -14.41
C ILE A 291 7.96 20.28 -13.82
N PRO A 292 7.58 21.49 -14.30
CA PRO A 292 6.40 22.19 -13.75
C PRO A 292 5.09 21.39 -13.84
N SER A 293 4.95 20.49 -14.81
CA SER A 293 3.76 19.65 -15.02
C SER A 293 3.83 18.26 -14.37
N MET A 294 5.01 17.87 -13.84
CA MET A 294 5.21 16.55 -13.24
C MET A 294 4.55 16.44 -11.86
N GLY A 295 3.93 15.29 -11.59
CA GLY A 295 3.45 14.96 -10.24
C GLY A 295 4.61 14.56 -9.31
N VAL A 296 4.39 14.68 -8.00
CA VAL A 296 5.40 14.45 -6.96
C VAL A 296 6.11 13.09 -7.08
N MET A 297 5.36 12.01 -7.36
CA MET A 297 5.96 10.69 -7.57
C MET A 297 6.89 10.64 -8.79
N ALA A 298 6.52 11.31 -9.88
CA ALA A 298 7.37 11.37 -11.07
C ALA A 298 8.64 12.19 -10.80
N LEU A 299 8.54 13.30 -10.06
CA LEU A 299 9.71 14.07 -9.62
C LEU A 299 10.66 13.21 -8.78
N ALA A 300 10.14 12.55 -7.74
CA ALA A 300 10.95 11.71 -6.84
C ALA A 300 11.66 10.55 -7.56
N ARG A 301 11.07 10.02 -8.63
CA ARG A 301 11.66 8.94 -9.43
C ARG A 301 12.72 9.39 -10.43
N ASN A 302 12.78 10.67 -10.74
CA ASN A 302 13.65 11.22 -11.78
C ASN A 302 14.80 12.10 -11.25
N LEU A 303 15.04 12.15 -9.93
CA LEU A 303 16.09 12.99 -9.33
C LEU A 303 17.47 12.73 -9.93
N ARG A 304 17.79 11.45 -10.16
CA ARG A 304 19.04 11.06 -10.82
C ARG A 304 19.12 11.63 -12.25
N ASN A 305 18.05 11.52 -13.01
CA ASN A 305 18.01 12.04 -14.38
C ASN A 305 18.16 13.58 -14.40
N PHE A 306 17.60 14.27 -13.38
CA PHE A 306 17.77 15.73 -13.24
C PHE A 306 19.22 16.12 -12.97
N ASP A 307 19.91 15.36 -12.11
CA ASP A 307 21.32 15.61 -11.84
C ASP A 307 22.20 15.30 -13.06
N GLU A 308 21.98 14.18 -13.73
CA GLU A 308 22.70 13.79 -14.96
C GLU A 308 22.50 14.79 -16.10
N ALA A 309 21.31 15.38 -16.23
CA ALA A 309 21.00 16.40 -17.24
C ALA A 309 21.44 17.82 -16.85
N GLY A 310 21.95 18.04 -15.63
CA GLY A 310 22.39 19.35 -15.16
C GLY A 310 21.26 20.35 -14.92
N VAL A 311 20.09 19.88 -14.45
CA VAL A 311 18.96 20.76 -14.08
C VAL A 311 19.43 21.84 -13.11
N SER A 312 19.11 23.11 -13.39
CA SER A 312 19.56 24.28 -12.64
C SER A 312 19.10 24.24 -11.17
N ASP A 313 19.87 24.88 -10.30
CA ASP A 313 19.54 24.98 -8.87
C ASP A 313 18.22 25.73 -8.62
N GLN A 314 17.85 26.65 -9.50
CA GLN A 314 16.57 27.36 -9.42
C GLN A 314 15.39 26.37 -9.62
N VAL A 315 15.46 25.50 -10.62
CA VAL A 315 14.40 24.50 -10.88
C VAL A 315 14.46 23.38 -9.84
N ALA A 316 15.67 22.97 -9.41
CA ALA A 316 15.83 22.02 -8.32
C ALA A 316 15.18 22.52 -7.01
N ALA A 317 15.31 23.80 -6.69
CA ALA A 317 14.64 24.41 -5.53
C ALA A 317 13.11 24.32 -5.62
N GLN A 318 12.52 24.45 -6.82
CA GLN A 318 11.08 24.26 -7.01
C GLN A 318 10.64 22.79 -6.77
N VAL A 319 11.46 21.83 -7.17
CA VAL A 319 11.24 20.40 -6.86
C VAL A 319 11.30 20.16 -5.35
N CYS A 320 12.35 20.68 -4.70
CA CYS A 320 12.53 20.61 -3.24
C CYS A 320 11.35 21.22 -2.49
N ALA A 321 10.84 22.37 -2.93
CA ALA A 321 9.68 23.02 -2.31
C ALA A 321 8.43 22.12 -2.34
N ARG A 322 8.22 21.33 -3.42
CA ARG A 322 7.11 20.38 -3.48
C ARG A 322 7.26 19.17 -2.56
N PHE A 323 8.48 18.75 -2.28
CA PHE A 323 8.76 17.67 -1.32
C PHE A 323 8.66 18.17 0.13
N ALA A 324 8.98 19.43 0.37
CA ALA A 324 8.84 20.08 1.67
C ALA A 324 7.39 20.47 2.01
N ASP A 325 6.49 20.43 1.04
CA ASP A 325 5.08 20.79 1.23
C ASP A 325 4.26 19.57 1.68
N ALA A 326 3.71 19.64 2.91
CA ALA A 326 2.95 18.57 3.52
C ALA A 326 1.69 18.18 2.70
N GLU A 327 1.03 19.16 2.06
CA GLU A 327 -0.17 18.90 1.25
C GLU A 327 0.16 18.16 -0.05
N HIS A 328 1.25 18.56 -0.72
CA HIS A 328 1.74 17.86 -1.91
C HIS A 328 2.17 16.42 -1.57
N VAL A 329 2.85 16.21 -0.45
CA VAL A 329 3.23 14.88 0.03
C VAL A 329 2.00 14.03 0.34
N ALA A 330 1.03 14.56 1.07
CA ALA A 330 -0.22 13.84 1.38
C ALA A 330 -1.02 13.47 0.11
N LYS A 331 -1.17 14.41 -0.83
CA LYS A 331 -1.85 14.17 -2.11
C LYS A 331 -1.15 13.14 -2.98
N SER A 332 0.17 12.97 -2.85
CA SER A 332 0.94 11.98 -3.62
C SER A 332 0.57 10.55 -3.27
N ARG A 333 0.07 10.30 -2.08
CA ARG A 333 -0.22 8.97 -1.50
C ARG A 333 1.00 8.03 -1.57
N MET A 334 2.20 8.58 -1.57
CA MET A 334 3.42 7.80 -1.53
C MET A 334 3.65 7.28 -0.12
N PHE A 335 3.92 5.99 0.00
CA PHE A 335 4.31 5.38 1.27
C PHE A 335 5.67 5.93 1.75
N PRO A 336 5.92 5.99 3.07
CA PRO A 336 7.19 6.48 3.62
C PRO A 336 8.43 5.84 3.00
N PHE A 337 8.40 4.52 2.79
CA PHE A 337 9.51 3.79 2.18
C PHE A 337 9.78 4.18 0.71
N ARG A 338 8.82 4.77 -0.01
CA ARG A 338 9.05 5.29 -1.38
C ARG A 338 9.90 6.56 -1.35
N TRP A 339 9.72 7.37 -0.33
CA TRP A 339 10.56 8.54 -0.09
C TRP A 339 11.98 8.13 0.33
N TRP A 340 12.09 7.10 1.17
CA TRP A 340 13.36 6.47 1.48
C TRP A 340 14.06 5.94 0.22
N ALA A 341 13.34 5.26 -0.68
CA ALA A 341 13.89 4.82 -1.95
C ALA A 341 14.40 6.00 -2.81
N ALA A 342 13.64 7.08 -2.89
CA ALA A 342 14.07 8.27 -3.61
C ALA A 342 15.36 8.86 -3.02
N TYR A 343 15.47 8.91 -1.69
CA TYR A 343 16.68 9.35 -1.00
C TYR A 343 17.89 8.43 -1.28
N LYS A 344 17.70 7.12 -1.14
CA LYS A 344 18.75 6.11 -1.36
C LYS A 344 19.35 6.17 -2.75
N HIS A 345 18.54 6.53 -3.74
CA HIS A 345 18.94 6.56 -5.15
C HIS A 345 19.22 7.96 -5.69
N ALA A 346 19.02 9.01 -4.90
CA ALA A 346 19.37 10.38 -5.29
C ALA A 346 20.89 10.56 -5.22
N PRO A 347 21.56 10.91 -6.32
CA PRO A 347 23.03 10.98 -6.34
C PRO A 347 23.58 12.26 -5.68
N SER A 348 22.78 13.32 -5.61
CA SER A 348 23.19 14.62 -5.10
C SER A 348 22.57 14.95 -3.75
N LEU A 349 23.37 15.50 -2.84
CA LEU A 349 22.93 15.96 -1.52
C LEU A 349 21.94 17.15 -1.58
N ARG A 350 21.81 17.84 -2.72
CA ARG A 350 20.86 18.95 -2.87
C ARG A 350 19.41 18.56 -2.63
N TRP A 351 19.07 17.25 -2.77
CA TRP A 351 17.74 16.70 -2.53
C TRP A 351 17.51 16.25 -1.08
N ALA A 352 18.60 16.02 -0.31
CA ALA A 352 18.55 15.28 0.95
C ALA A 352 17.58 15.88 1.97
N HIS A 353 17.68 17.20 2.22
CA HIS A 353 16.84 17.87 3.19
C HIS A 353 15.35 17.84 2.83
N ALA A 354 15.02 18.08 1.55
CA ALA A 354 13.63 18.07 1.09
C ALA A 354 13.03 16.65 1.14
N LEU A 355 13.82 15.63 0.82
CA LEU A 355 13.39 14.23 0.95
C LEU A 355 13.19 13.82 2.41
N GLU A 356 14.05 14.29 3.32
CA GLU A 356 13.86 14.09 4.75
C GLU A 356 12.55 14.72 5.25
N GLN A 357 12.25 15.95 4.83
CA GLN A 357 10.98 16.60 5.14
C GLN A 357 9.79 15.81 4.58
N ALA A 358 9.90 15.31 3.34
CA ALA A 358 8.85 14.46 2.74
C ALA A 358 8.60 13.17 3.53
N ILE A 359 9.66 12.49 4.00
CA ILE A 359 9.52 11.33 4.89
C ILE A 359 8.79 11.74 6.17
N GLY A 360 9.21 12.85 6.79
CA GLY A 360 8.58 13.39 8.01
C GLY A 360 7.09 13.68 7.80
N HIS A 361 6.73 14.33 6.69
CA HIS A 361 5.32 14.61 6.35
C HIS A 361 4.51 13.34 6.08
N SER A 362 5.09 12.35 5.42
CA SER A 362 4.43 11.06 5.18
C SER A 362 4.18 10.24 6.45
N LEU A 363 4.85 10.59 7.56
CA LEU A 363 4.72 9.97 8.88
C LEU A 363 4.10 10.94 9.92
N SER A 364 3.53 12.06 9.49
CA SER A 364 3.00 13.09 10.39
C SER A 364 1.88 12.60 11.32
N HIS A 365 1.15 11.57 10.90
CA HIS A 365 0.06 10.97 11.66
C HIS A 365 0.49 9.89 12.67
N VAL A 366 1.78 9.53 12.69
CA VAL A 366 2.30 8.64 13.75
C VAL A 366 2.12 9.35 15.10
N PRO A 367 1.42 8.73 16.07
CA PRO A 367 1.10 9.39 17.31
C PRO A 367 2.34 9.61 18.17
N ARG A 368 2.30 10.63 19.04
CA ARG A 368 3.26 10.74 20.14
C ARG A 368 2.93 9.69 21.20
N LEU A 369 3.93 8.93 21.61
CA LEU A 369 3.82 7.89 22.61
C LEU A 369 4.46 8.36 23.92
N GLN A 370 3.65 8.52 24.95
CA GLN A 370 4.13 8.90 26.29
C GLN A 370 4.73 7.71 27.03
N GLY A 371 5.65 7.97 27.96
CA GLY A 371 6.31 6.93 28.74
C GLY A 371 7.36 6.14 27.96
N ARG A 372 7.75 5.00 28.54
CA ARG A 372 8.82 4.14 28.03
C ARG A 372 8.28 3.18 26.98
N THR A 373 8.81 3.25 25.75
CA THR A 373 8.39 2.40 24.63
C THR A 373 9.56 1.55 24.15
N LEU A 374 9.41 0.23 24.17
CA LEU A 374 10.32 -0.71 23.51
C LEU A 374 9.86 -0.92 22.07
N VAL A 375 10.73 -0.62 21.10
CA VAL A 375 10.48 -0.81 19.67
C VAL A 375 11.46 -1.83 19.14
N LEU A 376 10.97 -3.01 18.75
CA LEU A 376 11.74 -4.12 18.20
C LEU A 376 11.53 -4.21 16.70
N ILE A 377 12.61 -4.13 15.92
CA ILE A 377 12.59 -4.13 14.45
C ILE A 377 13.26 -5.39 13.93
N ASP A 378 12.48 -6.22 13.25
CA ASP A 378 12.94 -7.46 12.65
C ASP A 378 13.87 -7.21 11.46
N ARG A 379 15.06 -7.78 11.53
CA ARG A 379 16.11 -7.72 10.52
C ARG A 379 16.55 -9.14 10.07
N SER A 380 15.68 -10.10 10.27
CA SER A 380 15.90 -11.49 9.86
C SER A 380 15.91 -11.66 8.34
N PRO A 381 16.45 -12.79 7.82
CA PRO A 381 16.54 -13.03 6.37
C PRO A 381 15.21 -12.98 5.63
N SER A 382 14.10 -13.39 6.25
CA SER A 382 12.76 -13.33 5.65
C SER A 382 12.29 -11.90 5.37
N MET A 383 12.84 -10.92 6.09
CA MET A 383 12.59 -9.50 5.87
C MET A 383 13.38 -8.92 4.67
N PHE A 384 14.26 -9.73 4.04
CA PHE A 384 15.04 -9.40 2.84
C PHE A 384 14.75 -10.38 1.70
N PRO A 385 13.50 -10.47 1.21
CA PRO A 385 13.15 -11.43 0.16
C PRO A 385 13.99 -11.17 -1.10
N GLY A 386 14.65 -12.22 -1.59
CA GLY A 386 15.56 -12.16 -2.73
C GLY A 386 17.04 -12.19 -2.37
N TYR A 387 17.43 -12.10 -1.10
CA TYR A 387 18.85 -12.10 -0.69
C TYR A 387 19.54 -13.47 -0.85
N HIS A 388 18.78 -14.56 -0.83
CA HIS A 388 19.33 -15.93 -0.89
C HIS A 388 19.49 -16.51 -2.29
N TYR A 389 18.91 -15.91 -3.33
CA TYR A 389 18.99 -16.47 -4.69
C TYR A 389 19.25 -15.37 -5.72
N SER A 390 20.49 -14.95 -5.80
CA SER A 390 21.11 -14.19 -6.90
C SER A 390 20.42 -12.87 -7.33
N THR A 391 21.22 -11.84 -7.51
CA THR A 391 20.94 -10.67 -8.36
C THR A 391 19.57 -9.98 -8.15
N ALA A 392 19.04 -9.99 -6.93
CA ALA A 392 17.91 -9.12 -6.60
C ALA A 392 18.30 -7.70 -6.95
N ASN A 393 17.54 -7.11 -7.84
CA ASN A 393 17.64 -5.71 -8.19
C ASN A 393 17.74 -4.90 -6.89
N THR A 394 18.91 -4.38 -6.57
CA THR A 394 19.18 -3.58 -5.36
C THR A 394 18.33 -2.32 -5.26
N SER A 395 17.49 -2.07 -6.28
CA SER A 395 16.52 -0.98 -6.34
C SER A 395 15.21 -1.25 -5.57
N ASP A 396 14.89 -2.50 -5.24
CA ASP A 396 13.65 -2.81 -4.52
C ASP A 396 13.82 -2.60 -3.01
N ILE A 397 12.86 -1.90 -2.41
CA ILE A 397 12.80 -1.69 -0.97
C ILE A 397 12.34 -2.97 -0.28
N THR A 398 13.15 -3.47 0.63
CA THR A 398 12.89 -4.69 1.39
C THR A 398 11.87 -4.49 2.52
N LEU A 399 11.28 -5.57 3.04
CA LEU A 399 10.44 -5.50 4.24
C LEU A 399 11.24 -4.99 5.45
N ALA A 400 12.53 -5.35 5.54
CA ALA A 400 13.43 -4.86 6.58
C ALA A 400 13.61 -3.33 6.53
N GLU A 401 13.74 -2.73 5.35
CA GLU A 401 13.82 -1.27 5.21
C GLU A 401 12.46 -0.59 5.52
N GLN A 402 11.35 -1.23 5.18
CA GLN A 402 10.03 -0.76 5.57
C GLN A 402 9.86 -0.79 7.09
N ALA A 403 10.22 -1.91 7.74
CA ALA A 403 10.20 -2.06 9.19
C ALA A 403 11.06 -1.02 9.89
N ALA A 404 12.29 -0.81 9.41
CA ALA A 404 13.21 0.18 9.95
C ALA A 404 12.66 1.61 9.83
N THR A 405 12.06 1.96 8.67
CA THR A 405 11.43 3.28 8.46
C THR A 405 10.31 3.53 9.49
N PHE A 406 9.43 2.56 9.70
CA PHE A 406 8.34 2.68 10.67
C PHE A 406 8.86 2.69 12.11
N GLY A 407 9.81 1.82 12.46
CA GLY A 407 10.40 1.76 13.79
C GLY A 407 11.15 3.03 14.16
N ALA A 408 11.94 3.58 13.24
CA ALA A 408 12.61 4.86 13.43
C ALA A 408 11.61 6.01 13.66
N ALA A 409 10.51 6.05 12.87
CA ALA A 409 9.47 7.05 13.05
C ALA A 409 8.78 6.97 14.41
N LEU A 410 8.43 5.75 14.86
CA LEU A 410 7.84 5.52 16.19
C LEU A 410 8.80 5.93 17.31
N ALA A 411 10.07 5.53 17.21
CA ALA A 411 11.08 5.87 18.21
C ALA A 411 11.28 7.38 18.33
N LEU A 412 11.32 8.11 17.21
CA LEU A 412 11.43 9.58 17.22
C LEU A 412 10.19 10.29 17.79
N ARG A 413 9.04 9.60 17.83
CA ARG A 413 7.78 10.12 18.39
C ARG A 413 7.51 9.66 19.82
N ALA A 414 8.29 8.72 20.35
CA ALA A 414 8.18 8.24 21.72
C ALA A 414 8.95 9.16 22.69
N GLU A 415 8.42 9.34 23.90
CA GLU A 415 9.03 10.16 24.95
C GLU A 415 10.34 9.55 25.47
N ALA A 416 10.33 8.24 25.73
CA ALA A 416 11.48 7.48 26.18
C ALA A 416 11.60 6.16 25.37
N PRO A 417 12.14 6.22 24.14
CA PRO A 417 12.27 5.05 23.29
C PRO A 417 13.46 4.19 23.68
N THR A 418 13.29 2.86 23.56
CA THR A 418 14.36 1.88 23.41
C THR A 418 14.17 1.24 22.04
N LEU A 419 14.99 1.63 21.06
CA LEU A 419 14.94 1.10 19.70
C LEU A 419 15.94 -0.04 19.58
N VAL A 420 15.49 -1.18 19.08
CA VAL A 420 16.31 -2.40 18.96
C VAL A 420 16.08 -3.02 17.60
N GLU A 421 17.16 -3.37 16.92
CA GLU A 421 17.12 -4.31 15.81
C GLU A 421 17.29 -5.73 16.34
N PHE A 422 16.59 -6.69 15.76
CA PHE A 422 16.72 -8.09 16.15
C PHE A 422 16.62 -9.06 14.96
N GLY A 423 17.15 -10.25 15.21
CA GLY A 423 17.07 -11.44 14.38
C GLY A 423 17.43 -12.63 15.26
N GLY A 424 18.53 -13.33 14.99
CA GLY A 424 19.13 -14.33 15.90
C GLY A 424 19.86 -13.71 17.08
N THR A 425 20.26 -12.46 16.96
CA THR A 425 20.80 -11.59 18.01
C THR A 425 20.03 -10.28 18.03
N SER A 426 20.29 -9.41 19.01
CA SER A 426 19.61 -8.13 19.10
C SER A 426 20.53 -7.02 19.60
N ASN A 427 20.45 -5.83 19.00
CA ASN A 427 21.27 -4.68 19.29
C ASN A 427 20.43 -3.41 19.52
N VAL A 428 20.79 -2.62 20.50
CA VAL A 428 20.16 -1.32 20.76
C VAL A 428 20.68 -0.29 19.77
N ILE A 429 19.77 0.45 19.14
CA ILE A 429 20.07 1.58 18.27
C ILE A 429 19.84 2.87 19.05
N SER A 430 20.86 3.75 19.07
CA SER A 430 20.79 5.03 19.77
C SER A 430 19.83 6.00 19.06
N VAL A 431 18.83 6.50 19.77
CA VAL A 431 17.84 7.46 19.25
C VAL A 431 18.15 8.85 19.80
N PRO A 432 18.81 9.74 19.03
CA PRO A 432 19.08 11.08 19.49
C PRO A 432 17.80 11.94 19.52
N LYS A 433 17.66 12.79 20.53
CA LYS A 433 16.56 13.77 20.60
C LYS A 433 16.60 14.69 19.39
N GLY A 434 15.49 14.83 18.69
CA GLY A 434 15.43 15.61 17.44
C GLY A 434 16.19 14.96 16.28
N GLY A 435 16.48 13.66 16.36
CA GLY A 435 17.18 12.91 15.33
C GLY A 435 16.40 12.80 14.03
N SER A 436 17.14 12.52 12.96
CA SER A 436 16.62 12.31 11.61
C SER A 436 16.28 10.84 11.39
N ILE A 437 15.16 10.55 10.72
CA ILE A 437 14.81 9.20 10.27
C ILE A 437 15.91 8.64 9.37
N LEU A 438 16.44 9.46 8.46
CA LEU A 438 17.50 9.06 7.54
C LEU A 438 18.76 8.60 8.27
N ARG A 439 19.15 9.31 9.33
CA ARG A 439 20.28 8.90 10.16
C ARG A 439 20.02 7.56 10.84
N LEU A 440 18.84 7.40 11.43
CA LEU A 440 18.49 6.14 12.08
C LEU A 440 18.45 4.96 11.09
N MET A 441 18.00 5.19 9.85
CA MET A 441 18.01 4.17 8.81
C MET A 441 19.42 3.64 8.50
N GLY A 442 20.44 4.48 8.62
CA GLY A 442 21.85 4.10 8.44
C GLY A 442 22.43 3.24 9.56
N GLU A 443 21.79 3.20 10.72
CA GLU A 443 22.26 2.42 11.89
C GLU A 443 21.77 0.96 11.86
N PHE A 444 20.72 0.65 11.07
CA PHE A 444 20.20 -0.72 10.97
C PHE A 444 21.09 -1.61 10.11
N THR A 445 21.30 -2.83 10.59
CA THR A 445 22.10 -3.88 9.91
C THR A 445 21.22 -5.05 9.48
N GLY A 446 21.78 -6.05 8.80
CA GLY A 446 21.14 -7.36 8.59
C GLY A 446 21.46 -8.30 9.73
N ASN A 447 20.58 -9.27 9.99
CA ASN A 447 20.77 -10.25 11.05
C ASN A 447 20.37 -11.65 10.58
N SER A 448 20.81 -12.69 11.28
CA SER A 448 20.47 -14.08 10.98
C SER A 448 19.37 -14.59 11.92
N GLY A 449 18.43 -15.40 11.37
CA GLY A 449 17.33 -16.01 12.13
C GLY A 449 16.31 -14.97 12.64
N THR A 450 15.29 -15.46 13.34
CA THR A 450 14.22 -14.64 13.94
C THR A 450 13.91 -15.17 15.33
N ASP A 451 14.23 -14.42 16.38
CA ASP A 451 14.00 -14.83 17.78
C ASP A 451 13.35 -13.70 18.57
N ILE A 452 12.04 -13.56 18.42
CA ILE A 452 11.25 -12.54 19.12
C ILE A 452 11.30 -12.74 20.65
N PRO A 453 11.10 -13.95 21.22
CA PRO A 453 11.16 -14.14 22.66
C PRO A 453 12.49 -13.73 23.26
N SER A 454 13.61 -14.06 22.64
CA SER A 454 14.93 -13.68 23.13
C SER A 454 15.16 -12.17 23.08
N ALA A 455 14.73 -11.50 22.02
CA ALA A 455 14.81 -10.04 21.90
C ALA A 455 13.97 -9.35 23.00
N VAL A 456 12.73 -9.81 23.23
CA VAL A 456 11.88 -9.31 24.30
C VAL A 456 12.54 -9.51 25.67
N ARG A 457 13.07 -10.72 25.95
CA ARG A 457 13.75 -11.03 27.21
C ARG A 457 14.96 -10.14 27.48
N ALA A 458 15.75 -9.87 26.44
CA ALA A 458 16.98 -9.09 26.57
C ALA A 458 16.70 -7.60 26.84
N HIS A 459 15.63 -7.06 26.29
CA HIS A 459 15.43 -5.61 26.27
C HIS A 459 14.19 -5.11 27.02
N TYR A 460 13.23 -5.97 27.37
CA TYR A 460 12.11 -5.57 28.20
C TYR A 460 12.56 -5.31 29.65
N ALA A 461 12.47 -4.09 30.08
CA ALA A 461 12.88 -3.63 31.41
C ALA A 461 11.79 -2.75 32.06
N GLY A 462 10.55 -3.24 32.08
CA GLY A 462 9.41 -2.51 32.63
C GLY A 462 8.97 -1.33 31.76
N HIS A 463 9.02 -1.48 30.44
CA HIS A 463 8.46 -0.51 29.50
C HIS A 463 6.92 -0.48 29.60
N ASP A 464 6.32 0.67 29.33
CA ASP A 464 4.87 0.86 29.39
C ASP A 464 4.16 0.18 28.20
N ARG A 465 4.89 -0.05 27.10
CA ARG A 465 4.43 -0.79 25.90
C ARG A 465 5.58 -1.39 25.12
N ILE A 466 5.25 -2.39 24.30
CA ILE A 466 6.16 -3.01 23.34
C ILE A 466 5.55 -2.91 21.95
N ILE A 467 6.32 -2.49 20.96
CA ILE A 467 5.96 -2.49 19.53
C ILE A 467 6.97 -3.36 18.79
N ILE A 468 6.49 -4.37 18.07
CA ILE A 468 7.32 -5.30 17.31
C ILE A 468 6.92 -5.21 15.85
N VAL A 469 7.86 -4.88 14.97
CA VAL A 469 7.64 -4.80 13.52
C VAL A 469 8.35 -5.97 12.85
N THR A 470 7.59 -6.91 12.28
CA THR A 470 8.08 -8.22 11.87
C THR A 470 7.17 -8.86 10.82
N ASP A 471 7.58 -9.98 10.24
CA ASP A 471 6.72 -10.90 9.49
C ASP A 471 6.07 -12.00 10.38
N GLU A 472 6.35 -11.96 11.69
CA GLU A 472 5.86 -12.89 12.72
C GLU A 472 6.38 -14.34 12.62
N GLN A 473 7.36 -14.63 11.80
CA GLN A 473 7.86 -16.00 11.63
C GLN A 473 9.05 -16.28 12.55
N THR A 474 8.80 -16.34 13.87
CA THR A 474 9.81 -16.57 14.90
C THR A 474 10.11 -18.04 15.10
N ARG A 475 11.35 -18.36 15.49
CA ARG A 475 11.74 -19.66 16.01
C ARG A 475 11.37 -19.80 17.50
N PRO A 476 11.35 -21.04 18.04
CA PRO A 476 11.12 -21.25 19.44
C PRO A 476 12.21 -20.59 20.31
N GLY A 477 11.81 -19.74 21.25
CA GLY A 477 12.66 -19.35 22.36
C GLY A 477 12.60 -20.43 23.46
N TRP A 478 13.71 -20.71 24.15
CA TRP A 478 13.76 -21.76 25.15
C TRP A 478 14.12 -21.20 26.54
N LEU A 479 13.37 -21.65 27.57
CA LEU A 479 13.69 -21.38 28.97
C LEU A 479 13.86 -22.70 29.73
N PRO A 480 14.73 -22.73 30.75
CA PRO A 480 14.78 -23.85 31.69
C PRO A 480 13.41 -24.09 32.32
N SER A 481 12.92 -25.31 32.30
CA SER A 481 11.70 -25.72 32.96
C SER A 481 12.01 -26.10 34.41
N ASN A 482 11.45 -25.37 35.36
CA ASN A 482 11.57 -25.72 36.82
C ASN A 482 10.54 -26.76 37.26
N MET A 483 9.80 -27.41 36.35
CA MET A 483 8.84 -28.43 36.72
C MET A 483 9.55 -29.77 37.07
N HIS A 484 9.48 -30.11 38.32
CA HIS A 484 9.75 -31.45 38.88
C HIS A 484 11.09 -32.12 38.50
N GLY A 485 12.20 -31.52 38.91
CA GLY A 485 13.44 -32.28 39.11
C GLY A 485 14.18 -32.85 37.86
N HIS A 486 13.60 -32.75 36.70
CA HIS A 486 14.24 -33.11 35.40
C HIS A 486 14.38 -31.83 34.61
N GLY A 487 15.61 -31.34 34.45
CA GLY A 487 15.95 -30.09 33.73
C GLY A 487 15.57 -30.16 32.26
N GLY A 488 14.30 -29.95 31.97
CA GLY A 488 13.76 -29.78 30.61
C GLY A 488 13.81 -28.32 30.16
N MET A 489 13.84 -28.09 28.85
CA MET A 489 13.63 -26.76 28.26
C MET A 489 12.17 -26.66 27.83
N ARG A 490 11.48 -25.55 28.16
CA ARG A 490 10.15 -25.26 27.62
C ARG A 490 10.21 -24.14 26.60
N GLU A 491 9.38 -24.22 25.57
CA GLU A 491 9.20 -23.13 24.62
C GLU A 491 8.64 -21.90 25.35
N THR A 492 9.26 -20.76 25.10
CA THR A 492 8.91 -19.48 25.72
C THR A 492 8.11 -18.64 24.73
N GLN A 493 7.01 -18.12 25.21
CA GLN A 493 6.16 -17.19 24.45
C GLN A 493 6.30 -15.77 25.00
N ILE A 494 5.82 -14.77 24.24
CA ILE A 494 5.80 -13.37 24.69
C ILE A 494 5.04 -13.23 26.00
N ASP A 495 3.96 -13.99 26.18
CA ASP A 495 3.12 -13.97 27.38
C ASP A 495 3.81 -14.49 28.64
N ASP A 496 4.87 -15.29 28.49
CA ASP A 496 5.73 -15.71 29.61
C ASP A 496 6.69 -14.60 30.09
N LEU A 497 6.94 -13.62 29.24
CA LEU A 497 7.97 -12.59 29.44
C LEU A 497 7.41 -11.22 29.77
N VAL A 498 6.19 -10.94 29.33
CA VAL A 498 5.56 -9.62 29.42
C VAL A 498 4.26 -9.72 30.21
N PRO A 499 4.10 -8.95 31.31
CA PRO A 499 2.85 -8.94 32.08
C PRO A 499 1.63 -8.67 31.20
N GLU A 500 0.49 -9.29 31.51
CA GLU A 500 -0.78 -9.10 30.79
C GLU A 500 -1.27 -7.64 30.80
N THR A 501 -0.80 -6.83 31.75
CA THR A 501 -1.14 -5.41 31.87
C THR A 501 -0.35 -4.52 30.89
N VAL A 502 0.71 -5.03 30.28
CA VAL A 502 1.57 -4.28 29.35
C VAL A 502 1.13 -4.59 27.92
N PRO A 503 0.70 -3.58 27.14
CA PRO A 503 0.28 -3.78 25.77
C PRO A 503 1.45 -4.15 24.86
N VAL A 504 1.25 -5.18 24.03
CA VAL A 504 2.15 -5.59 22.96
C VAL A 504 1.45 -5.38 21.63
N TYR A 505 2.06 -4.59 20.79
CA TYR A 505 1.60 -4.27 19.44
C TYR A 505 2.50 -4.94 18.42
N MET A 506 2.00 -6.00 17.79
CA MET A 506 2.69 -6.71 16.72
C MET A 506 2.31 -6.12 15.36
N TRP A 507 3.29 -5.59 14.63
CA TRP A 507 3.07 -5.01 13.32
C TRP A 507 3.50 -5.99 12.23
N ASN A 508 2.52 -6.62 11.56
CA ASN A 508 2.76 -7.62 10.54
C ASN A 508 2.96 -6.97 9.16
N LEU A 509 4.08 -7.24 8.51
CA LEU A 509 4.42 -6.72 7.19
C LEU A 509 4.27 -7.73 6.05
N ALA A 510 4.13 -9.02 6.35
CA ALA A 510 4.11 -10.07 5.33
C ALA A 510 2.75 -10.74 5.13
N GLY A 511 1.85 -10.68 6.12
CA GLY A 511 0.51 -11.28 6.03
C GLY A 511 0.52 -12.80 5.94
N TYR A 512 1.51 -13.49 6.54
CA TYR A 512 1.51 -14.95 6.65
C TYR A 512 0.37 -15.46 7.51
N LYS A 513 -0.06 -16.70 7.27
CA LYS A 513 -1.19 -17.31 7.98
C LYS A 513 -0.95 -17.45 9.49
N PRO A 514 0.20 -18.01 9.96
CA PRO A 514 0.45 -18.14 11.40
C PRO A 514 0.90 -16.80 12.01
N GLY A 515 0.39 -16.47 13.20
CA GLY A 515 0.83 -15.34 14.01
C GLY A 515 1.72 -15.77 15.17
N ALA A 516 2.64 -14.92 15.64
CA ALA A 516 3.59 -15.21 16.71
C ALA A 516 3.00 -15.06 18.10
N MET A 517 1.83 -14.44 18.25
CA MET A 517 1.13 -14.30 19.53
C MET A 517 -0.39 -14.34 19.33
N PRO A 518 -1.19 -14.64 20.38
CA PRO A 518 -2.63 -14.43 20.34
C PRO A 518 -2.94 -12.95 20.13
N SER A 519 -4.05 -12.63 19.46
CA SER A 519 -4.43 -11.24 19.19
C SER A 519 -5.92 -11.01 19.40
N GLY A 520 -6.29 -9.78 19.75
CA GLY A 520 -7.65 -9.31 19.91
C GLY A 520 -8.13 -9.17 21.36
N SER A 521 -7.34 -9.59 22.34
CA SER A 521 -7.65 -9.51 23.76
C SER A 521 -6.40 -9.45 24.63
N ALA A 522 -6.57 -9.23 25.95
CA ALA A 522 -5.49 -9.29 26.94
C ALA A 522 -4.25 -8.44 26.57
N GLN A 523 -4.44 -7.23 26.05
CA GLN A 523 -3.36 -6.32 25.66
C GLN A 523 -2.40 -6.90 24.59
N ARG A 524 -2.88 -7.83 23.77
CA ARG A 524 -2.15 -8.43 22.65
C ARG A 524 -2.84 -8.03 21.35
N HIS A 525 -2.18 -7.21 20.56
CA HIS A 525 -2.77 -6.57 19.39
C HIS A 525 -1.87 -6.77 18.17
N THR A 526 -2.42 -7.30 17.08
CA THR A 526 -1.74 -7.38 15.80
C THR A 526 -2.32 -6.34 14.85
N PHE A 527 -1.44 -5.65 14.13
CA PHE A 527 -1.77 -4.70 13.09
C PHE A 527 -1.06 -5.06 11.80
N GLY A 528 -1.38 -4.36 10.72
CA GLY A 528 -0.71 -4.50 9.43
C GLY A 528 -0.93 -3.27 8.57
N GLY A 529 -0.15 -3.21 7.49
CA GLY A 529 -0.21 -2.14 6.50
C GLY A 529 0.98 -1.19 6.55
N LEU A 530 1.14 -0.46 5.46
CA LEU A 530 2.28 0.43 5.22
C LEU A 530 1.91 1.91 5.36
N THR A 531 0.65 2.20 5.71
CA THR A 531 0.17 3.55 5.98
C THR A 531 0.17 3.83 7.48
N ASP A 532 0.15 5.08 7.85
CA ASP A 532 0.06 5.54 9.23
C ASP A 532 -1.32 5.31 9.89
N ALA A 533 -2.33 4.93 9.10
CA ALA A 533 -3.70 4.74 9.58
C ALA A 533 -3.79 3.73 10.74
N ALA A 534 -3.05 2.62 10.66
CA ALA A 534 -3.06 1.60 11.69
C ALA A 534 -2.42 2.08 13.01
N PHE A 535 -1.45 3.02 12.96
CA PHE A 535 -0.87 3.59 14.18
C PHE A 535 -1.88 4.35 15.05
N ARG A 536 -2.95 4.87 14.46
CA ARG A 536 -4.03 5.55 15.20
C ARG A 536 -4.76 4.61 16.17
N MET A 537 -4.69 3.30 15.96
CA MET A 537 -5.30 2.31 16.85
C MET A 537 -4.58 2.23 18.19
N VAL A 538 -3.25 2.43 18.23
CA VAL A 538 -2.45 2.39 19.47
C VAL A 538 -3.00 3.36 20.52
N PRO A 539 -3.14 4.67 20.28
CA PRO A 539 -3.67 5.58 21.29
C PRO A 539 -5.15 5.35 21.63
N LEU A 540 -5.94 4.73 20.76
CA LEU A 540 -7.32 4.35 21.09
C LEU A 540 -7.34 3.26 22.15
N LEU A 541 -6.57 2.20 21.96
CA LEU A 541 -6.43 1.11 22.92
C LEU A 541 -5.84 1.58 24.25
N GLU A 542 -4.84 2.45 24.22
CA GLU A 542 -4.24 3.02 25.44
C GLU A 542 -5.21 3.90 26.23
N ARG A 543 -6.18 4.53 25.59
CA ARG A 543 -7.25 5.28 26.25
C ARG A 543 -8.36 4.37 26.81
N GLY A 544 -8.20 3.06 26.73
CA GLY A 544 -9.20 2.10 27.20
C GLY A 544 -10.42 2.00 26.30
N ARG A 545 -10.27 2.22 25.00
CA ARG A 545 -11.31 2.04 24.00
C ARG A 545 -10.97 0.85 23.11
N ASP A 546 -12.00 0.13 22.68
CA ASP A 546 -11.83 -0.89 21.63
C ASP A 546 -11.42 -0.24 20.32
N ALA A 547 -10.49 -0.87 19.62
CA ALA A 547 -10.14 -0.46 18.26
C ALA A 547 -11.06 -1.19 17.27
N HIS A 548 -11.51 -0.44 16.28
CA HIS A 548 -12.34 -0.93 15.18
C HIS A 548 -11.52 -1.09 13.92
N TRP A 549 -12.12 -1.66 12.88
CA TRP A 549 -11.49 -1.68 11.56
C TRP A 549 -11.23 -0.26 11.07
N PRO A 550 -10.17 -0.02 10.24
CA PRO A 550 -9.78 1.34 9.84
C PRO A 550 -10.87 2.14 9.11
N TRP A 551 -11.88 1.48 8.60
CA TRP A 551 -13.03 2.10 7.88
C TRP A 551 -14.28 2.28 8.77
N GLU A 552 -14.25 1.88 10.01
CA GLU A 552 -15.29 2.09 11.03
C GLU A 552 -14.92 3.29 11.92
#